data_b23d2c8bcf018a258a7184281bea9fed
#
_entry.id   b23d2c8bcf018a258a7184281bea9fed
#
_cell.length_a   1.000
_cell.length_b   1.000
_cell.length_c   1.000
_cell.angle_alpha   90.00
_cell.angle_beta   90.00
_cell.angle_gamma   90.00
#
_symmetry.space_group_name_H-M   'P 1'
#
loop_
_entity.id
_entity.type
_entity.pdbx_description
1 polymer ?
#
loop_
_entity_poly.entity_id
_entity_poly.type
_entity_poly.pdbx_seq_one_letter_code
_entity_poly.pdbx_strand_id
1 'polypeptide(L)'
;VKCLSELDEQSYLMESLGYLAKGEFGIPGRRYFQKGGVQRTHQVHAFLTGSHEAQRHIAFKEYLIAFPEVADEYGVLKKTGAAICNNDIDVYCRHKDSFIKEHEARALNWKFA
;
A
#
# COMPACT_ATOMS: atom_id res chain seq x y z
N VAL A 1 3.58 5.19 12.19
CA VAL A 1 3.21 5.53 13.56
C VAL A 1 4.27 5.05 14.54
N LYS A 2 4.32 5.68 15.70
CA LYS A 2 5.31 5.34 16.74
C LYS A 2 4.89 4.16 17.60
N CYS A 3 3.60 3.86 17.69
CA CYS A 3 3.06 2.79 18.51
C CYS A 3 1.75 2.27 17.91
N LEU A 4 1.68 0.98 17.61
CA LEU A 4 0.47 0.36 17.05
C LEU A 4 -0.64 0.24 18.08
N SER A 5 -0.31 -0.05 19.35
CA SER A 5 -1.33 -0.17 20.39
C SER A 5 -2.02 1.17 20.69
N GLU A 6 -1.29 2.27 20.63
CA GLU A 6 -1.90 3.60 20.75
C GLU A 6 -2.82 3.91 19.57
N LEU A 7 -2.42 3.52 18.36
CA LEU A 7 -3.29 3.67 17.19
C LEU A 7 -4.56 2.84 17.36
N ASP A 8 -4.45 1.61 17.83
CA ASP A 8 -5.61 0.74 18.07
C ASP A 8 -6.57 1.36 19.07
N GLU A 9 -6.07 1.94 20.17
CA GLU A 9 -6.87 2.62 21.17
C GLU A 9 -7.59 3.85 20.61
N GLN A 10 -7.02 4.50 19.59
CA GLN A 10 -7.54 5.71 18.97
C GLN A 10 -8.25 5.45 17.64
N SER A 11 -8.46 4.20 17.24
CA SER A 11 -9.10 3.86 15.97
C SER A 11 -10.53 4.43 15.85
N TYR A 12 -11.20 4.69 16.97
CA TYR A 12 -12.52 5.33 16.97
C TYR A 12 -12.48 6.74 16.34
N LEU A 13 -11.32 7.43 16.37
CA LEU A 13 -11.15 8.73 15.72
C LEU A 13 -11.18 8.58 14.19
N MET A 14 -10.59 7.49 13.68
CA MET A 14 -10.66 7.17 12.26
C MET A 14 -12.10 6.83 11.84
N GLU A 15 -12.80 6.09 12.68
CA GLU A 15 -14.22 5.77 12.44
C GLU A 15 -15.09 7.03 12.41
N SER A 16 -14.80 8.01 13.26
CA SER A 16 -15.51 9.30 13.25
C SER A 16 -15.33 10.08 11.95
N LEU A 17 -14.27 9.80 11.20
CA LEU A 17 -14.00 10.37 9.87
C LEU A 17 -14.61 9.52 8.73
N GLY A 18 -15.31 8.44 9.06
CA GLY A 18 -15.93 7.56 8.07
C GLY A 18 -15.09 6.36 7.64
N TYR A 19 -13.96 6.11 8.29
CA TYR A 19 -13.11 4.95 8.00
C TYR A 19 -13.59 3.73 8.76
N LEU A 20 -13.48 2.56 8.13
CA LEU A 20 -13.69 1.27 8.76
C LEU A 20 -12.32 0.65 9.05
N ALA A 21 -12.07 0.34 10.34
CA ALA A 21 -10.83 -0.31 10.77
C ALA A 21 -10.88 -1.80 10.44
N LYS A 22 -9.86 -2.30 9.74
CA LYS A 22 -9.75 -3.69 9.29
C LYS A 22 -8.62 -4.46 9.98
N GLY A 23 -7.95 -3.88 10.96
CA GLY A 23 -6.79 -4.49 11.61
C GLY A 23 -5.65 -4.72 10.64
N GLU A 24 -4.95 -5.83 10.75
CA GLU A 24 -3.82 -6.16 9.86
C GLU A 24 -4.25 -6.46 8.43
N PHE A 25 -5.42 -7.01 8.26
CA PHE A 25 -6.03 -7.36 6.97
C PHE A 25 -5.06 -8.10 6.05
N GLY A 26 -4.38 -9.12 6.60
CA GLY A 26 -3.51 -10.04 5.86
C GLY A 26 -2.04 -9.65 5.79
N ILE A 27 -1.64 -8.48 6.28
CA ILE A 27 -0.21 -8.08 6.35
C ILE A 27 0.17 -7.89 7.82
N PRO A 28 1.05 -8.75 8.37
CA PRO A 28 1.48 -8.63 9.75
C PRO A 28 2.05 -7.26 10.08
N GLY A 29 1.63 -6.69 11.21
CA GLY A 29 2.10 -5.38 11.67
C GLY A 29 1.42 -4.20 11.00
N ARG A 30 0.56 -4.42 10.04
CA ARG A 30 -0.20 -3.34 9.40
C ARG A 30 -1.48 -3.03 10.18
N ARG A 31 -1.90 -1.75 10.12
CA ARG A 31 -3.28 -1.36 10.41
C ARG A 31 -3.88 -0.75 9.15
N TYR A 32 -4.94 -1.34 8.67
CA TYR A 32 -5.60 -0.96 7.42
C TYR A 32 -6.95 -0.34 7.71
N PHE A 33 -7.23 0.78 7.05
CA PHE A 33 -8.51 1.48 7.15
C PHE A 33 -9.03 1.78 5.75
N GLN A 34 -10.33 1.65 5.54
CA GLN A 34 -10.95 2.00 4.25
C GLN A 34 -12.17 2.88 4.46
N LYS A 35 -12.46 3.71 3.50
CA LYS A 35 -13.60 4.62 3.48
C LYS A 35 -14.34 4.49 2.16
N GLY A 36 -15.67 4.64 2.19
CA GLY A 36 -16.52 4.58 0.99
C GLY A 36 -17.22 3.26 0.75
N GLY A 37 -17.11 2.30 1.65
CA GLY A 37 -17.81 1.02 1.54
C GLY A 37 -17.49 0.27 0.26
N VAL A 38 -18.51 -0.14 -0.49
CA VAL A 38 -18.36 -0.87 -1.76
C VAL A 38 -17.65 -0.02 -2.81
N GLN A 39 -17.91 1.29 -2.82
CA GLN A 39 -17.23 2.26 -3.68
C GLN A 39 -16.11 2.94 -2.87
N ARG A 40 -15.03 2.21 -2.66
CA ARG A 40 -13.90 2.64 -1.86
C ARG A 40 -13.28 3.92 -2.40
N THR A 41 -13.27 4.98 -1.57
CA THR A 41 -12.72 6.29 -1.95
C THR A 41 -11.33 6.53 -1.37
N HIS A 42 -11.06 5.97 -0.18
CA HIS A 42 -9.79 6.17 0.53
C HIS A 42 -9.32 4.88 1.17
N GLN A 43 -8.01 4.69 1.18
CA GLN A 43 -7.32 3.61 1.87
C GLN A 43 -6.18 4.19 2.69
N VAL A 44 -6.05 3.76 3.95
CA VAL A 44 -4.94 4.15 4.81
C VAL A 44 -4.24 2.89 5.30
N HIS A 45 -2.93 2.85 5.09
CA HIS A 45 -2.05 1.79 5.56
C HIS A 45 -1.13 2.38 6.61
N ALA A 46 -1.21 1.91 7.84
CA ALA A 46 -0.36 2.38 8.94
C ALA A 46 0.59 1.27 9.38
N PHE A 47 1.84 1.64 9.60
CA PHE A 47 2.91 0.73 10.03
C PHE A 47 3.72 1.37 11.14
N LEU A 48 4.36 0.53 11.96
CA LEU A 48 5.30 1.01 12.96
C LEU A 48 6.49 1.67 12.25
N THR A 49 6.86 2.87 12.72
CA THR A 49 8.00 3.61 12.19
C THR A 49 9.27 2.74 12.27
N GLY A 50 10.02 2.66 11.17
CA GLY A 50 11.24 1.87 11.09
C GLY A 50 11.03 0.39 10.84
N SER A 51 9.78 -0.09 10.79
CA SER A 51 9.52 -1.49 10.45
C SER A 51 9.89 -1.79 8.98
N HIS A 52 10.16 -3.05 8.69
CA HIS A 52 10.49 -3.47 7.31
C HIS A 52 9.38 -3.06 6.33
N GLU A 53 8.12 -3.22 6.71
CA GLU A 53 6.98 -2.84 5.86
C GLU A 53 6.94 -1.33 5.60
N ALA A 54 7.18 -0.50 6.62
CA ALA A 54 7.25 0.95 6.46
C ALA A 54 8.41 1.34 5.53
N GLN A 55 9.58 0.73 5.72
CA GLN A 55 10.76 0.98 4.88
C GLN A 55 10.51 0.58 3.43
N ARG A 56 9.86 -0.56 3.22
CA ARG A 56 9.52 -1.06 1.88
C ARG A 56 8.61 -0.08 1.13
N HIS A 57 7.58 0.41 1.78
CA HIS A 57 6.65 1.37 1.17
C HIS A 57 7.31 2.71 0.86
N ILE A 58 8.09 3.23 1.80
CA ILE A 58 8.79 4.51 1.62
C ILE A 58 9.83 4.40 0.52
N ALA A 59 10.63 3.33 0.52
CA ALA A 59 11.65 3.11 -0.50
C ALA A 59 11.04 3.00 -1.90
N PHE A 60 9.93 2.26 -2.03
CA PHE A 60 9.24 2.11 -3.31
C PHE A 60 8.71 3.45 -3.83
N LYS A 61 8.10 4.25 -2.96
CA LYS A 61 7.63 5.60 -3.30
C LYS A 61 8.78 6.48 -3.78
N GLU A 62 9.86 6.56 -3.02
CA GLU A 62 11.00 7.41 -3.36
C GLU A 62 11.71 6.94 -4.64
N TYR A 63 11.81 5.62 -4.83
CA TYR A 63 12.36 5.02 -6.04
C TYR A 63 11.56 5.42 -7.28
N LEU A 64 10.24 5.36 -7.22
CA LEU A 64 9.39 5.77 -8.34
C LEU A 64 9.50 7.27 -8.64
N ILE A 65 9.71 8.09 -7.61
CA ILE A 65 9.95 9.53 -7.80
C ILE A 65 11.32 9.75 -8.48
N ALA A 66 12.34 9.00 -8.07
CA ALA A 66 13.70 9.14 -8.61
C ALA A 66 13.84 8.57 -10.03
N PHE A 67 13.01 7.61 -10.41
CA PHE A 67 13.05 6.94 -11.73
C PHE A 67 11.68 7.06 -12.42
N PRO A 68 11.39 8.23 -13.03
CA PRO A 68 10.08 8.47 -13.66
C PRO A 68 9.69 7.46 -14.73
N GLU A 69 10.67 6.89 -15.45
CA GLU A 69 10.43 5.87 -16.46
C GLU A 69 9.85 4.59 -15.84
N VAL A 70 10.29 4.23 -14.64
CA VAL A 70 9.73 3.08 -13.90
C VAL A 70 8.31 3.39 -13.42
N ALA A 71 8.09 4.62 -12.96
CA ALA A 71 6.76 5.07 -12.55
C ALA A 71 5.77 5.03 -13.72
N ASP A 72 6.21 5.41 -14.92
CA ASP A 72 5.39 5.35 -16.12
C ASP A 72 5.05 3.91 -16.49
N GLU A 73 6.03 2.99 -16.44
CA GLU A 73 5.79 1.56 -16.66
C GLU A 73 4.76 1.01 -15.65
N TYR A 74 4.89 1.38 -14.40
CA TYR A 74 3.95 0.97 -13.36
C TYR A 74 2.55 1.52 -13.63
N GLY A 75 2.45 2.77 -14.06
CA GLY A 75 1.19 3.40 -14.42
C GLY A 75 0.48 2.67 -15.57
N VAL A 76 1.21 2.31 -16.61
CA VAL A 76 0.69 1.54 -17.76
C VAL A 76 0.24 0.15 -17.29
N LEU A 77 1.05 -0.53 -16.48
CA LEU A 77 0.73 -1.84 -15.94
C LEU A 77 -0.57 -1.83 -15.13
N LYS A 78 -0.75 -0.82 -14.29
CA LYS A 78 -1.97 -0.66 -13.49
C LYS A 78 -3.19 -0.40 -14.36
N LYS A 79 -3.08 0.43 -15.38
CA LYS A 79 -4.18 0.71 -16.32
C LYS A 79 -4.58 -0.54 -17.08
N THR A 80 -3.60 -1.30 -17.55
CA THR A 80 -3.84 -2.57 -18.25
C THR A 80 -4.52 -3.58 -17.31
N GLY A 81 -4.03 -3.70 -16.08
CA GLY A 81 -4.63 -4.58 -15.07
C GLY A 81 -6.08 -4.20 -14.75
N ALA A 82 -6.37 -2.92 -14.61
CA ALA A 82 -7.71 -2.43 -14.38
C ALA A 82 -8.65 -2.73 -15.57
N ALA A 83 -8.15 -2.66 -16.79
CA ALA A 83 -8.93 -2.95 -17.99
C ALA A 83 -9.28 -4.44 -18.12
N ILE A 84 -8.39 -5.35 -17.70
CA ILE A 84 -8.57 -6.80 -17.90
C ILE A 84 -9.15 -7.52 -16.68
N CYS A 85 -9.17 -6.91 -15.50
CA CYS A 85 -9.52 -7.60 -14.25
C CYS A 85 -11.03 -7.78 -14.05
N ASN A 86 -11.88 -7.12 -14.83
CA ASN A 86 -13.34 -7.23 -14.73
C ASN A 86 -13.88 -6.96 -13.32
N ASN A 87 -13.29 -5.95 -12.63
CA ASN A 87 -13.56 -5.60 -11.23
C ASN A 87 -13.17 -6.67 -10.20
N ASP A 88 -12.38 -7.68 -10.60
CA ASP A 88 -11.83 -8.68 -9.68
C ASP A 88 -10.52 -8.16 -9.12
N ILE A 89 -10.52 -7.80 -7.82
CA ILE A 89 -9.34 -7.24 -7.15
C ILE A 89 -8.17 -8.22 -7.11
N ASP A 90 -8.44 -9.52 -7.01
CA ASP A 90 -7.39 -10.55 -6.96
C ASP A 90 -6.68 -10.67 -8.31
N VAL A 91 -7.42 -10.58 -9.42
CA VAL A 91 -6.85 -10.56 -10.78
C VAL A 91 -5.99 -9.31 -10.95
N TYR A 92 -6.48 -8.16 -10.53
CA TYR A 92 -5.74 -6.89 -10.59
C TYR A 92 -4.43 -6.96 -9.79
N CYS A 93 -4.49 -7.45 -8.55
CA CYS A 93 -3.31 -7.58 -7.71
C CYS A 93 -2.29 -8.55 -8.29
N ARG A 94 -2.72 -9.70 -8.82
CA ARG A 94 -1.81 -10.66 -9.46
C ARG A 94 -1.15 -10.10 -10.70
N HIS A 95 -1.85 -9.29 -11.48
CA HIS A 95 -1.31 -8.67 -12.71
C HIS A 95 -0.09 -7.79 -12.43
N LYS A 96 -0.09 -7.08 -11.30
CA LYS A 96 1.00 -6.16 -10.93
C LYS A 96 2.02 -6.75 -9.96
N ASP A 97 1.78 -7.96 -9.43
CA ASP A 97 2.55 -8.53 -8.32
C ASP A 97 4.04 -8.72 -8.64
N SER A 98 4.36 -9.32 -9.78
CA SER A 98 5.78 -9.56 -10.15
C SER A 98 6.55 -8.27 -10.36
N PHE A 99 5.93 -7.26 -10.96
CA PHE A 99 6.53 -5.95 -11.12
C PHE A 99 6.82 -5.30 -9.76
N ILE A 100 5.83 -5.33 -8.87
CA ILE A 100 5.97 -4.75 -7.53
C ILE A 100 7.09 -5.44 -6.77
N LYS A 101 7.13 -6.76 -6.75
CA LYS A 101 8.16 -7.53 -6.03
C LYS A 101 9.56 -7.21 -6.57
N GLU A 102 9.74 -7.18 -7.88
CA GLU A 102 11.02 -6.85 -8.49
C GLU A 102 11.47 -5.43 -8.13
N HIS A 103 10.60 -4.45 -8.32
CA HIS A 103 10.96 -3.05 -8.11
C HIS A 103 11.00 -2.65 -6.63
N GLU A 104 10.26 -3.32 -5.76
CA GLU A 104 10.44 -3.15 -4.31
C GLU A 104 11.82 -3.60 -3.87
N ALA A 105 12.29 -4.75 -4.37
CA ALA A 105 13.64 -5.23 -4.06
C ALA A 105 14.70 -4.26 -4.58
N ARG A 106 14.54 -3.74 -5.79
CA ARG A 106 15.44 -2.72 -6.35
C ARG A 106 15.40 -1.42 -5.56
N ALA A 107 14.23 -1.00 -5.12
CA ALA A 107 14.05 0.21 -4.33
C ALA A 107 14.75 0.11 -2.98
N LEU A 108 14.60 -1.00 -2.29
CA LEU A 108 15.27 -1.24 -1.01
C LEU A 108 16.79 -1.24 -1.17
N ASN A 109 17.29 -1.91 -2.21
CA ASN A 109 18.71 -1.93 -2.50
C ASN A 109 19.25 -0.54 -2.86
N TRP A 110 18.52 0.21 -3.66
CA TRP A 110 18.87 1.58 -4.05
C TRP A 110 18.92 2.54 -2.86
N LYS A 111 17.95 2.42 -1.95
CA LYS A 111 17.85 3.33 -0.80
C LYS A 111 18.79 2.98 0.34
N PHE A 112 18.98 1.70 0.62
CA PHE A 112 19.69 1.22 1.81
C PHE A 112 21.01 0.49 1.51
N ALA A 113 21.44 0.43 0.27
CA ALA A 113 22.70 -0.22 -0.11
C ALA A 113 23.92 0.57 0.35
#